data_934dc0042e08831ac738dd0191510a34
#
_entry.id   934dc0042e08831ac738dd0191510a34
#
_cell.length_a   1.000
_cell.length_b   1.000
_cell.length_c   1.000
_cell.angle_alpha   90.00
_cell.angle_beta   90.00
_cell.angle_gamma   90.00
#
_symmetry.space_group_name_H-M   'P 1'
#
loop_
_entity.id
_entity.type
_entity.pdbx_description
1 polymer ?
#
loop_
_entity_poly.entity_id
_entity_poly.type
_entity_poly.pdbx_seq_one_letter_code
_entity_poly.pdbx_strand_id
1 'polypeptide(L)'
;MITRKSVFQLFMAFSLACGGLGAVSVLNAPEAAAANTCGTSYRMVKDGRVPVKDASGERFATIEVYFSSKDNQNCAILVKEGRHWGLEENVNVSIAFAGDQDRQHGQDTDSGRMKEYSRAVYTAKGVAAGDKPIKVSATVGNASASAEGWDGSGNEPRITNP
;
A
#
# COMPACT_ATOMS: atom_id res chain seq x y z
N MET A 1 -68.09 -8.01 -44.57
CA MET A 1 -67.02 -8.80 -45.22
C MET A 1 -65.71 -8.12 -44.86
N ILE A 2 -64.98 -8.66 -43.92
CA ILE A 2 -63.77 -8.06 -43.34
C ILE A 2 -62.63 -9.05 -43.55
N THR A 3 -61.67 -8.70 -44.38
CA THR A 3 -60.49 -9.51 -44.66
C THR A 3 -59.37 -9.15 -43.71
N ARG A 4 -58.97 -10.11 -42.86
CA ARG A 4 -57.79 -9.98 -41.95
C ARG A 4 -56.53 -10.28 -42.74
N LYS A 5 -55.57 -9.32 -42.74
CA LYS A 5 -54.21 -9.53 -43.20
C LYS A 5 -53.36 -9.86 -42.02
N SER A 6 -52.78 -11.08 -42.03
CA SER A 6 -51.77 -11.53 -41.09
C SER A 6 -50.43 -10.91 -41.43
N VAL A 7 -49.83 -10.23 -40.46
CA VAL A 7 -48.46 -9.74 -40.51
C VAL A 7 -47.54 -10.75 -39.87
N PHE A 8 -46.73 -11.41 -40.64
CA PHE A 8 -45.66 -12.30 -40.18
C PHE A 8 -44.49 -11.43 -39.73
N GLN A 9 -44.24 -11.40 -38.43
CA GLN A 9 -43.00 -10.81 -37.89
C GLN A 9 -41.90 -11.84 -37.87
N LEU A 10 -40.88 -11.56 -38.66
CA LEU A 10 -39.64 -12.32 -38.75
C LEU A 10 -38.73 -11.91 -37.59
N PHE A 11 -38.58 -12.76 -36.60
CA PHE A 11 -37.58 -12.55 -35.54
C PHE A 11 -36.21 -13.01 -36.03
N MET A 12 -35.34 -12.06 -36.34
CA MET A 12 -33.90 -12.32 -36.50
C MET A 12 -33.26 -12.44 -35.12
N ALA A 13 -32.85 -13.66 -34.78
CA ALA A 13 -32.00 -13.91 -33.61
C ALA A 13 -30.58 -13.45 -33.92
N PHE A 14 -30.16 -12.38 -33.27
CA PHE A 14 -28.76 -11.93 -33.28
C PHE A 14 -28.02 -12.64 -32.11
N SER A 15 -27.27 -13.69 -32.46
CA SER A 15 -26.36 -14.33 -31.53
C SER A 15 -25.10 -13.48 -31.38
N LEU A 16 -25.02 -12.65 -30.34
CA LEU A 16 -23.75 -12.05 -29.90
C LEU A 16 -22.94 -13.08 -29.15
N ALA A 17 -21.91 -13.60 -29.81
CA ALA A 17 -20.83 -14.32 -29.15
C ALA A 17 -19.98 -13.30 -28.37
N CYS A 18 -20.29 -13.07 -27.09
CA CYS A 18 -19.39 -12.36 -26.19
C CYS A 18 -18.21 -13.27 -25.85
N GLY A 19 -17.10 -13.06 -26.56
CA GLY A 19 -15.79 -13.58 -26.16
C GLY A 19 -15.41 -12.96 -24.82
N GLY A 20 -15.47 -13.76 -23.77
CA GLY A 20 -15.07 -13.37 -22.42
C GLY A 20 -13.56 -13.14 -22.36
N LEU A 21 -13.11 -11.91 -22.55
CA LEU A 21 -11.82 -11.47 -22.02
C LEU A 21 -11.98 -11.37 -20.51
N GLY A 22 -11.46 -12.37 -19.79
CA GLY A 22 -11.40 -12.38 -18.34
C GLY A 22 -10.60 -11.15 -17.88
N ALA A 23 -11.29 -10.09 -17.49
CA ALA A 23 -10.68 -9.00 -16.76
C ALA A 23 -10.22 -9.55 -15.42
N VAL A 24 -8.91 -9.79 -15.29
CA VAL A 24 -8.29 -10.04 -13.99
C VAL A 24 -8.43 -8.75 -13.21
N SER A 25 -9.45 -8.66 -12.37
CA SER A 25 -9.60 -7.55 -11.43
C SER A 25 -8.45 -7.66 -10.44
N VAL A 26 -7.40 -6.87 -10.64
CA VAL A 26 -6.38 -6.65 -9.63
C VAL A 26 -7.10 -5.94 -8.48
N LEU A 27 -7.40 -6.68 -7.42
CA LEU A 27 -7.95 -6.11 -6.19
C LEU A 27 -6.85 -5.25 -5.56
N ASN A 28 -6.74 -4.00 -6.00
CA ASN A 28 -5.93 -3.02 -5.31
C ASN A 28 -6.61 -2.75 -3.97
N ALA A 29 -5.88 -2.96 -2.88
CA ALA A 29 -6.32 -2.50 -1.57
C ALA A 29 -6.65 -1.00 -1.67
N PRO A 30 -7.78 -0.56 -1.12
CA PRO A 30 -8.17 0.84 -1.27
C PRO A 30 -7.15 1.74 -0.57
N GLU A 31 -6.42 2.54 -1.35
CA GLU A 31 -5.47 3.55 -0.88
C GLU A 31 -6.07 4.45 0.22
N ALA A 32 -7.38 4.66 0.16
CA ALA A 32 -8.12 5.43 1.16
C ALA A 32 -8.14 4.80 2.57
N ALA A 33 -8.02 3.48 2.70
CA ALA A 33 -8.02 2.84 4.02
C ALA A 33 -6.66 3.04 4.74
N ALA A 34 -5.56 2.97 4.00
CA ALA A 34 -4.22 3.19 4.55
C ALA A 34 -4.01 4.66 4.96
N ALA A 35 -4.43 5.63 4.12
CA ALA A 35 -4.34 7.05 4.42
C ALA A 35 -5.11 7.45 5.71
N ASN A 36 -6.27 6.83 5.97
CA ASN A 36 -7.04 7.07 7.19
C ASN A 36 -6.35 6.52 8.44
N THR A 37 -5.50 5.53 8.31
CA THR A 37 -4.80 4.92 9.46
C THR A 37 -3.72 5.84 10.03
N CYS A 38 -3.00 6.61 9.19
CA CYS A 38 -2.08 7.66 9.65
C CYS A 38 -2.81 8.89 10.20
N GLY A 39 -4.02 9.16 9.70
CA GLY A 39 -4.81 10.34 10.05
C GLY A 39 -4.97 11.33 8.89
N THR A 40 -5.97 12.19 9.00
CA THR A 40 -6.41 13.07 7.90
C THR A 40 -5.43 14.17 7.52
N SER A 41 -4.46 14.51 8.40
CA SER A 41 -3.40 15.50 8.12
C SER A 41 -2.23 14.93 7.32
N TYR A 42 -2.13 13.61 7.19
CA TYR A 42 -1.03 12.95 6.51
C TYR A 42 -1.28 12.85 5.00
N ARG A 43 -0.23 13.03 4.23
CA ARG A 43 -0.22 12.87 2.77
C ARG A 43 0.91 11.94 2.38
N MET A 44 0.66 11.06 1.41
CA MET A 44 1.70 10.18 0.89
C MET A 44 2.86 11.02 0.35
N VAL A 45 4.07 10.67 0.74
CA VAL A 45 5.28 11.31 0.22
C VAL A 45 5.54 10.85 -1.22
N LYS A 46 6.28 11.64 -2.00
CA LYS A 46 6.73 11.21 -3.33
C LYS A 46 7.50 9.89 -3.18
N ASP A 47 7.23 8.93 -4.07
CA ASP A 47 7.84 7.59 -4.05
C ASP A 47 7.70 6.87 -2.70
N GLY A 48 6.61 7.17 -1.97
CA GLY A 48 6.32 6.65 -0.64
C GLY A 48 5.79 5.20 -0.61
N ARG A 49 5.87 4.46 -1.71
CA ARG A 49 5.46 3.05 -1.80
C ARG A 49 6.65 2.13 -1.97
N VAL A 50 6.97 1.36 -0.94
CA VAL A 50 8.10 0.43 -0.92
C VAL A 50 7.57 -1.01 -0.98
N PRO A 51 7.77 -1.73 -2.10
CA PRO A 51 7.30 -3.10 -2.23
C PRO A 51 8.08 -4.05 -1.32
N VAL A 52 7.37 -4.85 -0.54
CA VAL A 52 7.92 -5.94 0.29
C VAL A 52 7.85 -7.23 -0.52
N LYS A 53 9.01 -7.79 -0.86
CA LYS A 53 9.15 -8.94 -1.74
C LYS A 53 9.94 -10.06 -1.07
N ASP A 54 9.70 -11.28 -1.50
CA ASP A 54 10.57 -12.42 -1.20
C ASP A 54 11.72 -12.53 -2.20
N ALA A 55 12.59 -13.52 -2.00
CA ALA A 55 13.74 -13.79 -2.87
C ALA A 55 13.34 -14.21 -4.31
N SER A 56 12.10 -14.62 -4.53
CA SER A 56 11.56 -14.92 -5.88
C SER A 56 11.07 -13.67 -6.60
N GLY A 57 10.99 -12.53 -5.90
CA GLY A 57 10.44 -11.27 -6.39
C GLY A 57 8.92 -11.17 -6.24
N GLU A 58 8.26 -12.13 -5.59
CA GLU A 58 6.85 -12.06 -5.30
C GLU A 58 6.58 -10.96 -4.28
N ARG A 59 5.58 -10.11 -4.55
CA ARG A 59 5.16 -9.02 -3.65
C ARG A 59 4.13 -9.53 -2.65
N PHE A 60 4.45 -9.40 -1.37
CA PHE A 60 3.59 -9.78 -0.25
C PHE A 60 2.81 -8.58 0.29
N ALA A 61 3.44 -7.40 0.26
CA ALA A 61 2.90 -6.18 0.82
C ALA A 61 3.58 -4.95 0.23
N THR A 62 3.09 -3.78 0.60
CA THR A 62 3.74 -2.48 0.35
C THR A 62 3.82 -1.71 1.66
N ILE A 63 4.98 -1.13 1.98
CA ILE A 63 5.09 -0.09 3.00
C ILE A 63 4.63 1.21 2.34
N GLU A 64 3.66 1.88 2.93
CA GLU A 64 3.22 3.19 2.50
C GLU A 64 3.71 4.25 3.50
N VAL A 65 4.40 5.27 2.99
CA VAL A 65 5.02 6.34 3.79
C VAL A 65 4.28 7.66 3.58
N TYR A 66 3.96 8.31 4.67
CA TYR A 66 3.20 9.55 4.71
C TYR A 66 3.92 10.61 5.56
N PHE A 67 3.62 11.89 5.29
CA PHE A 67 4.09 13.03 6.07
C PHE A 67 2.93 13.97 6.41
N SER A 68 2.94 14.50 7.63
CA SER A 68 2.07 15.59 8.07
C SER A 68 2.89 16.82 8.35
N SER A 69 2.73 17.87 7.54
CA SER A 69 3.33 19.18 7.80
C SER A 69 2.76 19.85 9.05
N LYS A 70 1.49 19.55 9.38
CA LYS A 70 0.84 20.06 10.60
C LYS A 70 1.47 19.51 11.87
N ASP A 71 1.79 18.19 11.87
CA ASP A 71 2.33 17.50 13.04
C ASP A 71 3.87 17.43 12.99
N ASN A 72 4.47 17.82 11.85
CA ASN A 72 5.89 17.67 11.53
C ASN A 72 6.37 16.25 11.85
N GLN A 73 5.70 15.25 11.25
CA GLN A 73 5.86 13.84 11.61
C GLN A 73 5.65 12.96 10.38
N ASN A 74 6.48 11.92 10.26
CA ASN A 74 6.26 10.86 9.28
C ASN A 74 5.46 9.72 9.89
N CYS A 75 4.73 9.02 9.04
CA CYS A 75 3.98 7.81 9.36
C CYS A 75 4.26 6.75 8.31
N ALA A 76 4.34 5.49 8.72
CA ALA A 76 4.36 4.36 7.81
C ALA A 76 3.31 3.32 8.19
N ILE A 77 2.79 2.63 7.18
CA ILE A 77 1.83 1.53 7.31
C ILE A 77 2.29 0.42 6.38
N LEU A 78 2.15 -0.82 6.79
CA LEU A 78 2.30 -1.96 5.92
C LEU A 78 0.91 -2.40 5.46
N VAL A 79 0.72 -2.50 4.14
CA VAL A 79 -0.53 -2.93 3.49
C VAL A 79 -0.23 -4.22 2.73
N LYS A 80 -0.88 -5.31 3.10
CA LYS A 80 -0.72 -6.60 2.42
C LYS A 80 -1.40 -6.57 1.06
N GLU A 81 -0.92 -7.37 0.11
CA GLU A 81 -1.39 -7.33 -1.27
C GLU A 81 -1.62 -8.73 -1.85
N GLY A 82 -2.33 -8.77 -2.96
CA GLY A 82 -2.55 -9.97 -3.76
C GLY A 82 -3.11 -11.13 -2.94
N ARG A 83 -2.49 -12.30 -3.06
CA ARG A 83 -2.90 -13.50 -2.33
C ARG A 83 -2.66 -13.45 -0.83
N HIS A 84 -1.83 -12.50 -0.36
CA HIS A 84 -1.51 -12.33 1.07
C HIS A 84 -2.56 -11.47 1.79
N TRP A 85 -3.41 -10.75 1.05
CA TRP A 85 -4.54 -10.00 1.62
C TRP A 85 -5.53 -10.96 2.28
N GLY A 86 -5.87 -10.69 3.52
CA GLY A 86 -6.78 -11.52 4.31
C GLY A 86 -6.14 -12.77 4.96
N LEU A 87 -4.92 -13.16 4.56
CA LEU A 87 -4.19 -14.23 5.23
C LEU A 87 -3.57 -13.73 6.54
N GLU A 88 -3.64 -14.52 7.57
CA GLU A 88 -3.03 -14.19 8.87
C GLU A 88 -1.56 -14.60 8.89
N GLU A 89 -0.65 -13.64 8.78
CA GLU A 89 0.79 -13.84 8.73
C GLU A 89 1.51 -13.01 9.77
N ASN A 90 2.71 -13.44 10.16
CA ASN A 90 3.60 -12.64 10.99
C ASN A 90 4.09 -11.44 10.21
N VAL A 91 3.88 -10.26 10.79
CA VAL A 91 4.23 -8.96 10.22
C VAL A 91 5.07 -8.20 11.23
N ASN A 92 6.05 -7.47 10.71
CA ASN A 92 6.75 -6.42 11.45
C ASN A 92 6.89 -5.21 10.53
N VAL A 93 6.65 -4.02 11.04
CA VAL A 93 6.92 -2.75 10.36
C VAL A 93 7.54 -1.78 11.35
N SER A 94 8.53 -1.03 10.92
CA SER A 94 9.18 -0.02 11.76
C SER A 94 9.50 1.23 10.95
N ILE A 95 9.57 2.36 11.67
CA ILE A 95 10.00 3.66 11.16
C ILE A 95 10.95 4.30 12.17
N ALA A 96 12.04 4.92 11.68
CA ALA A 96 13.00 5.66 12.51
C ALA A 96 13.64 6.76 11.67
N PHE A 97 14.33 7.73 12.31
CA PHE A 97 15.25 8.61 11.59
C PHE A 97 16.48 7.83 11.14
N ALA A 98 16.92 8.06 9.90
CA ALA A 98 18.12 7.43 9.37
C ALA A 98 19.37 8.04 10.03
N GLY A 99 20.37 7.20 10.30
CA GLY A 99 21.61 7.64 10.96
C GLY A 99 21.52 7.83 12.47
N ASP A 100 20.34 7.75 13.04
CA ASP A 100 20.15 7.80 14.49
C ASP A 100 20.44 6.41 15.08
N GLN A 101 21.70 6.19 15.48
CA GLN A 101 22.10 4.94 16.15
C GLN A 101 21.53 4.86 17.58
N ASP A 102 21.13 5.99 18.14
CA ASP A 102 20.46 6.07 19.42
C ASP A 102 18.95 5.99 19.20
N ARG A 103 18.39 4.84 19.51
CA ARG A 103 16.94 4.56 19.54
C ARG A 103 16.13 5.54 20.40
N GLN A 104 16.77 6.60 20.92
CA GLN A 104 16.19 7.60 21.80
C GLN A 104 15.27 8.59 21.10
N HIS A 105 15.36 8.77 19.76
CA HIS A 105 14.61 9.79 19.04
C HIS A 105 13.46 9.26 18.17
N GLY A 106 12.88 8.12 18.54
CA GLY A 106 11.60 7.75 17.99
C GLY A 106 11.62 6.69 16.90
N GLN A 107 12.15 5.51 17.22
CA GLN A 107 11.73 4.32 16.50
C GLN A 107 10.35 3.90 17.00
N ASP A 108 9.37 3.80 16.12
CA ASP A 108 8.11 3.11 16.38
C ASP A 108 8.04 1.82 15.57
N THR A 109 7.43 0.81 16.16
CA THR A 109 7.33 -0.52 15.56
C THR A 109 5.96 -1.11 15.85
N ASP A 110 5.38 -1.79 14.86
CA ASP A 110 4.23 -2.65 15.04
C ASP A 110 4.56 -4.07 14.57
N SER A 111 4.18 -5.06 15.37
CA SER A 111 4.46 -6.46 15.08
C SER A 111 3.37 -7.37 15.60
N GLY A 112 3.13 -8.46 14.88
CA GLY A 112 2.14 -9.46 15.27
C GLY A 112 1.60 -10.23 14.08
N ARG A 113 0.52 -10.94 14.31
CA ARG A 113 -0.22 -11.63 13.24
C ARG A 113 -1.30 -10.72 12.69
N MET A 114 -1.23 -10.43 11.40
CA MET A 114 -2.10 -9.46 10.73
C MET A 114 -2.67 -10.03 9.43
N LYS A 115 -3.89 -9.63 9.11
CA LYS A 115 -4.61 -10.10 7.91
C LYS A 115 -4.49 -9.13 6.74
N GLU A 116 -4.56 -7.84 6.99
CA GLU A 116 -4.71 -6.83 5.93
C GLU A 116 -3.64 -5.76 5.99
N TYR A 117 -3.48 -5.10 7.13
CA TYR A 117 -2.52 -4.00 7.33
C TYR A 117 -2.06 -3.93 8.79
N SER A 118 -0.91 -3.28 9.00
CA SER A 118 -0.38 -2.98 10.31
C SER A 118 -1.10 -1.79 10.97
N ARG A 119 -0.91 -1.61 12.26
CA ARG A 119 -1.08 -0.31 12.89
C ARG A 119 -0.13 0.70 12.24
N ALA A 120 -0.52 1.98 12.21
CA ALA A 120 0.37 3.05 11.81
C ALA A 120 1.53 3.21 12.81
N VAL A 121 2.75 3.33 12.30
CA VAL A 121 3.96 3.62 13.05
C VAL A 121 4.48 5.01 12.71
N TYR A 122 5.03 5.73 13.70
CA TYR A 122 5.34 7.15 13.58
C TYR A 122 6.77 7.47 13.99
N THR A 123 7.38 8.48 13.34
CA THR A 123 8.58 9.12 13.87
C THR A 123 8.24 9.92 15.13
N ALA A 124 9.25 10.35 15.92
CA ALA A 124 9.03 11.24 17.06
C ALA A 124 8.34 12.54 16.60
N LYS A 125 7.35 12.98 17.36
CA LYS A 125 6.62 14.22 17.11
C LYS A 125 7.49 15.42 17.47
N GLY A 126 7.45 16.48 16.61
CA GLY A 126 8.14 17.74 16.86
C GLY A 126 9.64 17.75 16.59
N VAL A 127 10.22 16.63 16.18
CA VAL A 127 11.56 16.62 15.58
C VAL A 127 11.41 17.00 14.11
N ALA A 128 12.25 17.94 13.61
CA ALA A 128 12.18 18.45 12.23
C ALA A 128 12.25 17.30 11.19
N ALA A 129 11.10 16.65 10.98
CA ALA A 129 10.98 15.45 10.18
C ALA A 129 11.08 15.74 8.67
N GLY A 130 10.94 17.02 8.28
CA GLY A 130 11.08 17.43 6.87
C GLY A 130 12.53 17.49 6.38
N ASP A 131 13.49 17.61 7.30
CA ASP A 131 14.90 17.85 6.98
C ASP A 131 15.80 16.65 7.29
N LYS A 132 15.23 15.57 7.84
CA LYS A 132 15.99 14.38 8.21
C LYS A 132 15.49 13.18 7.43
N PRO A 133 16.40 12.40 6.82
CA PRO A 133 16.01 11.16 6.18
C PRO A 133 15.42 10.20 7.21
N ILE A 134 14.42 9.45 6.79
CA ILE A 134 13.84 8.37 7.59
C ILE A 134 14.21 7.03 6.98
N LYS A 135 14.22 6.01 7.83
CA LYS A 135 14.33 4.61 7.45
C LYS A 135 13.05 3.90 7.82
N VAL A 136 12.47 3.20 6.85
CA VAL A 136 11.36 2.27 7.07
C VAL A 136 11.82 0.86 6.78
N SER A 137 11.30 -0.11 7.52
CA SER A 137 11.53 -1.53 7.21
C SER A 137 10.29 -2.35 7.53
N ALA A 138 10.10 -3.45 6.80
CA ALA A 138 9.05 -4.40 7.10
C ALA A 138 9.43 -5.83 6.72
N THR A 139 8.76 -6.77 7.41
CA THR A 139 8.77 -8.18 7.06
C THR A 139 7.33 -8.72 7.05
N VAL A 140 7.04 -9.63 6.11
CA VAL A 140 5.80 -10.41 6.05
C VAL A 140 6.19 -11.83 5.71
N GLY A 141 6.03 -12.77 6.64
CA GLY A 141 6.51 -14.14 6.45
C GLY A 141 8.01 -14.15 6.13
N ASN A 142 8.37 -14.61 4.91
CA ASN A 142 9.75 -14.65 4.41
C ASN A 142 10.11 -13.46 3.47
N ALA A 143 9.18 -12.57 3.21
CA ALA A 143 9.43 -11.35 2.44
C ALA A 143 9.91 -10.21 3.34
N SER A 144 10.79 -9.36 2.81
CA SER A 144 11.27 -8.19 3.53
C SER A 144 11.58 -7.02 2.60
N ALA A 145 11.58 -5.81 3.15
CA ALA A 145 12.09 -4.62 2.48
C ALA A 145 12.57 -3.61 3.51
N SER A 146 13.52 -2.78 3.10
CA SER A 146 13.83 -1.53 3.79
C SER A 146 14.05 -0.41 2.78
N ALA A 147 13.76 0.81 3.18
CA ALA A 147 14.03 2.00 2.38
C ALA A 147 14.46 3.15 3.28
N GLU A 148 15.33 4.00 2.74
CA GLU A 148 15.86 5.17 3.44
C GLU A 148 15.81 6.38 2.51
N GLY A 149 15.33 7.51 2.98
CA GLY A 149 15.16 8.73 2.19
C GLY A 149 14.11 9.67 2.78
N TRP A 150 13.47 10.43 1.90
CA TRP A 150 12.39 11.39 2.25
C TRP A 150 12.85 12.53 3.17
N ASP A 151 14.04 13.05 2.92
CA ASP A 151 14.68 14.14 3.66
C ASP A 151 14.34 15.54 3.09
N GLY A 152 13.33 15.65 2.25
CA GLY A 152 12.96 16.89 1.58
C GLY A 152 13.89 17.31 0.44
N SER A 153 14.99 16.60 0.19
CA SER A 153 15.95 16.91 -0.90
C SER A 153 15.41 16.65 -2.30
N GLY A 154 14.30 15.91 -2.38
CA GLY A 154 13.71 15.47 -3.65
C GLY A 154 14.40 14.25 -4.28
N ASN A 155 15.41 13.69 -3.63
CA ASN A 155 16.05 12.45 -4.05
C ASN A 155 15.09 11.26 -3.86
N GLU A 156 15.23 10.27 -4.74
CA GLU A 156 14.48 9.01 -4.59
C GLU A 156 15.00 8.22 -3.38
N PRO A 157 14.12 7.53 -2.63
CA PRO A 157 14.53 6.69 -1.52
C PRO A 157 15.35 5.49 -2.03
N ARG A 158 16.33 5.07 -1.26
CA ARG A 158 17.08 3.84 -1.51
C ARG A 158 16.30 2.66 -0.98
N ILE A 159 15.87 1.77 -1.87
CA ILE A 159 15.09 0.58 -1.52
C ILE A 159 16.01 -0.64 -1.54
N THR A 160 15.93 -1.47 -0.50
CA THR A 160 16.61 -2.76 -0.39
C THR A 160 15.56 -3.85 -0.17
N ASN A 161 15.59 -4.85 -1.04
CA ASN A 161 14.84 -6.11 -0.88
C ASN A 161 15.85 -7.27 -0.71
N PRO A 162 15.41 -8.46 -0.25
CA PRO A 162 16.29 -9.62 -0.09
C PRO A 162 16.93 -10.07 -1.40
#